data_1c88cf503bdff4f01835241d5b366fa8
#
_entry.id   1c88cf503bdff4f01835241d5b366fa8
#
_cell.length_a   1.000
_cell.length_b   1.000
_cell.length_c   1.000
_cell.angle_alpha   90.00
_cell.angle_beta   90.00
_cell.angle_gamma   90.00
#
_symmetry.space_group_name_H-M   'P 1'
#
loop_
_entity.id
_entity.type
_entity.pdbx_description
1 polymer ?
#
loop_
_entity_poly.entity_id
_entity_poly.type
_entity_poly.pdbx_seq_one_letter_code
_entity_poly.pdbx_strand_id
1 'polypeptide(L)'
;MPPVPSGWSEPVLFEWELTAESWTDQHPHCEYNFVIQGQLFVESGGITVEAHAGDVVRVPAGAVGRYWAPTYARLLAVYGPNTGEPSRSLGYQKLSKR
;
A
#
# COMPACT_ATOMS: atom_id res chain seq x y z
N MET A 1 1.17 8.47 -2.71
CA MET A 1 1.67 8.33 -1.33
C MET A 1 2.61 9.48 -1.01
N PRO A 2 2.64 9.96 0.21
CA PRO A 2 3.54 11.06 0.55
C PRO A 2 4.99 10.64 0.44
N PRO A 3 5.90 11.55 0.12
CA PRO A 3 7.33 11.26 0.13
C PRO A 3 7.81 10.97 1.55
N VAL A 4 8.76 10.06 1.65
CA VAL A 4 9.39 9.70 2.93
C VAL A 4 10.89 9.97 2.83
N PRO A 5 11.55 10.30 3.95
CA PRO A 5 12.99 10.52 3.94
C PRO A 5 13.76 9.23 3.59
N SER A 6 15.00 9.39 3.17
CA SER A 6 15.88 8.26 2.88
C SER A 6 16.36 7.65 4.19
N GLY A 7 15.83 6.50 4.53
CA GLY A 7 16.21 5.76 5.72
C GLY A 7 15.55 6.26 7.00
N TRP A 8 15.12 5.32 7.81
CA TRP A 8 14.53 5.60 9.12
C TRP A 8 14.63 4.35 9.97
N SER A 9 14.77 4.53 11.28
CA SER A 9 14.91 3.42 12.24
C SER A 9 13.62 3.07 12.95
N GLU A 10 12.64 3.96 12.94
CA GLU A 10 11.33 3.73 13.55
C GLU A 10 10.26 3.64 12.47
N PRO A 11 9.12 2.98 12.73
CA PRO A 11 8.04 2.93 11.75
C PRO A 11 7.56 4.31 11.34
N VAL A 12 7.24 4.44 10.07
CA VAL A 12 6.64 5.66 9.50
C VAL A 12 5.17 5.38 9.24
N LEU A 13 4.31 6.28 9.72
CA LEU A 13 2.86 6.15 9.59
C LEU A 13 2.31 7.30 8.76
N PHE A 14 1.38 6.98 7.86
CA PHE A 14 0.67 7.99 7.08
C PHE A 14 -0.67 7.45 6.59
N GLU A 15 -1.59 8.37 6.30
CA GLU A 15 -2.87 8.01 5.69
C GLU A 15 -2.82 8.26 4.19
N TRP A 16 -3.54 7.42 3.46
CA TRP A 16 -3.73 7.60 2.03
C TRP A 16 -5.07 7.01 1.60
N GLU A 17 -5.49 7.35 0.40
CA GLU A 17 -6.77 6.88 -0.13
C GLU A 17 -6.65 6.49 -1.59
N LEU A 18 -7.56 5.59 -1.99
CA LEU A 18 -7.77 5.21 -3.38
C LEU A 18 -9.24 5.37 -3.70
N THR A 19 -9.54 6.02 -4.82
CA THR A 19 -10.90 6.18 -5.30
C THR A 19 -10.95 5.74 -6.76
N ALA A 20 -11.45 4.52 -6.99
CA ALA A 20 -11.46 3.91 -8.32
C ALA A 20 -10.06 3.96 -8.95
N GLU A 21 -9.06 3.50 -8.20
CA GLU A 21 -7.65 3.62 -8.57
C GLU A 21 -6.89 2.35 -8.20
N SER A 22 -5.75 2.15 -8.86
CA SER A 22 -4.80 1.11 -8.53
C SER A 22 -3.39 1.69 -8.44
N TRP A 23 -2.62 1.17 -7.52
CA TRP A 23 -1.24 1.59 -7.28
C TRP A 23 -0.37 0.36 -7.11
N THR A 24 0.77 0.32 -7.82
CA THR A 24 1.73 -0.79 -7.72
C THR A 24 3.09 -0.24 -7.36
N ASP A 25 3.70 -0.81 -6.33
CA ASP A 25 5.03 -0.39 -5.91
C ASP A 25 5.83 -1.56 -5.33
N GLN A 26 7.07 -1.26 -5.02
CA GLN A 26 7.98 -2.20 -4.39
C GLN A 26 8.82 -1.43 -3.39
N HIS A 27 8.78 -1.85 -2.12
CA HIS A 27 9.53 -1.21 -1.06
C HIS A 27 10.60 -2.13 -0.51
N PRO A 28 11.75 -1.61 -0.10
CA PRO A 28 12.78 -2.40 0.56
C PRO A 28 12.46 -2.68 2.03
N HIS A 29 11.32 -2.21 2.51
CA HIS A 29 10.84 -2.39 3.88
C HIS A 29 9.45 -3.02 3.87
N CYS A 30 9.03 -3.57 5.00
CA CYS A 30 7.67 -4.08 5.16
C CYS A 30 6.68 -2.94 5.12
N GLU A 31 5.51 -3.20 4.55
CA GLU A 31 4.40 -2.25 4.55
C GLU A 31 3.17 -2.94 5.10
N TYR A 32 2.51 -2.26 6.06
CA TYR A 32 1.23 -2.69 6.60
C TYR A 32 0.20 -1.64 6.23
N ASN A 33 -0.97 -2.07 5.81
CA ASN A 33 -2.08 -1.16 5.56
C ASN A 33 -3.28 -1.60 6.39
N PHE A 34 -3.74 -0.71 7.26
CA PHE A 34 -4.95 -0.88 8.03
C PHE A 34 -6.08 -0.17 7.28
N VAL A 35 -7.14 -0.89 6.96
CA VAL A 35 -8.29 -0.30 6.28
C VAL A 35 -9.14 0.43 7.29
N ILE A 36 -9.20 1.75 7.16
CA ILE A 36 -10.00 2.61 8.03
C ILE A 36 -11.44 2.63 7.53
N GLN A 37 -11.62 2.70 6.21
CA GLN A 37 -12.91 2.83 5.58
C GLN A 37 -12.87 2.25 4.18
N GLY A 38 -13.97 1.64 3.75
CA GLY A 38 -14.11 1.13 2.39
C GLY A 38 -13.60 -0.28 2.21
N GLN A 39 -13.16 -0.59 1.00
CA GLN A 39 -12.75 -1.92 0.60
C GLN A 39 -11.49 -1.84 -0.25
N LEU A 40 -10.49 -2.61 0.11
CA LEU A 40 -9.19 -2.65 -0.55
C LEU A 40 -8.92 -4.06 -1.05
N PHE A 41 -8.37 -4.16 -2.26
CA PHE A 41 -7.76 -5.38 -2.75
C PHE A 41 -6.25 -5.21 -2.81
N VAL A 42 -5.53 -6.25 -2.42
CA VAL A 42 -4.06 -6.26 -2.47
C VAL A 42 -3.62 -7.56 -3.10
N GLU A 43 -2.75 -7.46 -4.09
CA GLU A 43 -2.12 -8.62 -4.71
C GLU A 43 -0.62 -8.54 -4.51
N SER A 44 -0.03 -9.65 -4.07
CA SER A 44 1.41 -9.80 -3.97
C SER A 44 1.76 -11.28 -4.08
N GLY A 45 2.80 -11.60 -4.85
CA GLY A 45 3.24 -12.98 -5.03
C GLY A 45 2.19 -13.91 -5.62
N GLY A 46 1.29 -13.38 -6.46
CA GLY A 46 0.23 -14.16 -7.08
C GLY A 46 -0.98 -14.43 -6.20
N ILE A 47 -0.99 -13.86 -4.99
CA ILE A 47 -2.09 -14.01 -4.05
C ILE A 47 -2.81 -12.67 -3.93
N THR A 48 -4.14 -12.69 -4.08
CA THR A 48 -5.00 -11.52 -3.92
C THR A 48 -5.83 -11.68 -2.66
N VAL A 49 -5.83 -10.65 -1.83
CA VAL A 49 -6.68 -10.59 -0.64
C VAL A 49 -7.63 -9.41 -0.74
N GLU A 50 -8.80 -9.57 -0.14
CA GLU A 50 -9.79 -8.52 -0.02
C GLU A 50 -9.84 -8.10 1.45
N ALA A 51 -9.70 -6.80 1.71
CA ALA A 51 -9.68 -6.24 3.05
C ALA A 51 -10.77 -5.20 3.22
N HIS A 52 -11.39 -5.19 4.38
CA HIS A 52 -12.48 -4.29 4.77
C HIS A 52 -12.06 -3.48 5.99
N ALA A 53 -12.86 -2.49 6.35
CA ALA A 53 -12.60 -1.69 7.54
C ALA A 53 -12.33 -2.57 8.75
N GLY A 54 -11.22 -2.33 9.42
CA GLY A 54 -10.75 -3.12 10.54
C GLY A 54 -9.71 -4.18 10.21
N ASP A 55 -9.49 -4.47 8.92
CA ASP A 55 -8.49 -5.45 8.50
C ASP A 55 -7.14 -4.82 8.28
N VAL A 56 -6.09 -5.62 8.46
CA VAL A 56 -4.69 -5.24 8.20
C VAL A 56 -4.13 -6.16 7.14
N VAL A 57 -3.46 -5.59 6.16
CA VAL A 57 -2.76 -6.34 5.11
C VAL A 57 -1.28 -5.99 5.16
N ARG A 58 -0.43 -7.01 5.09
CA ARG A 58 1.02 -6.84 5.08
C ARG A 58 1.60 -7.24 3.72
N VAL A 59 2.46 -6.37 3.20
CA VAL A 59 3.32 -6.71 2.05
C VAL A 59 4.76 -6.75 2.57
N PRO A 60 5.44 -7.90 2.47
CA PRO A 60 6.79 -8.02 3.02
C PRO A 60 7.82 -7.20 2.23
N ALA A 61 8.94 -6.91 2.89
CA ALA A 61 10.05 -6.21 2.28
C ALA A 61 10.48 -6.90 0.98
N GLY A 62 10.71 -6.12 -0.06
CA GLY A 62 11.18 -6.61 -1.37
C GLY A 62 10.08 -7.14 -2.28
N ALA A 63 8.88 -7.37 -1.77
CA ALA A 63 7.77 -7.86 -2.58
C ALA A 63 7.10 -6.73 -3.36
N VAL A 64 6.61 -7.04 -4.55
CA VAL A 64 5.78 -6.12 -5.31
C VAL A 64 4.36 -6.20 -4.76
N GLY A 65 3.80 -5.05 -4.39
CA GLY A 65 2.42 -4.95 -3.95
C GLY A 65 1.59 -4.14 -4.93
N ARG A 66 0.45 -4.69 -5.31
CA ARG A 66 -0.54 -3.98 -6.10
C ARG A 66 -1.77 -3.77 -5.25
N TYR A 67 -2.17 -2.51 -5.11
CA TYR A 67 -3.29 -2.08 -4.28
C TYR A 67 -4.36 -1.46 -5.17
N TRP A 68 -5.62 -1.87 -5.01
CA TRP A 68 -6.67 -1.19 -5.76
C TRP A 68 -7.97 -1.16 -4.97
N ALA A 69 -8.73 -0.11 -5.23
CA ALA A 69 -10.06 0.05 -4.67
C ALA A 69 -11.01 0.40 -5.82
N PRO A 70 -11.90 -0.50 -6.21
CA PRO A 70 -12.84 -0.22 -7.29
C PRO A 70 -13.76 0.96 -7.00
N THR A 71 -14.05 1.20 -5.73
CA THR A 71 -14.88 2.32 -5.31
C THR A 71 -14.09 3.28 -4.43
N TYR A 72 -13.71 2.86 -3.22
CA TYR A 72 -13.02 3.72 -2.27
C TYR A 72 -12.37 2.90 -1.17
N ALA A 73 -11.20 3.33 -0.75
CA ALA A 73 -10.55 2.84 0.46
C ALA A 73 -9.74 3.95 1.10
N ARG A 74 -9.84 4.07 2.41
CA ARG A 74 -9.00 4.95 3.23
C ARG A 74 -8.15 4.09 4.13
N LEU A 75 -6.86 4.34 4.12
CA LEU A 75 -5.85 3.43 4.66
C LEU A 75 -4.92 4.18 5.60
N LEU A 76 -4.53 3.51 6.68
CA LEU A 76 -3.37 3.90 7.48
C LEU A 76 -2.25 2.96 7.10
N ALA A 77 -1.20 3.50 6.50
CA ALA A 77 -0.03 2.74 6.14
C ALA A 77 1.03 2.85 7.22
N VAL A 78 1.72 1.75 7.47
CA VAL A 78 2.86 1.69 8.38
C VAL A 78 4.03 1.06 7.63
N TYR A 79 5.11 1.81 7.48
CA TYR A 79 6.36 1.32 6.91
C TYR A 79 7.29 0.90 8.02
N GLY A 80 7.86 -0.29 7.90
CA GLY A 80 8.93 -0.74 8.78
C GLY A 80 10.24 0.01 8.54
N PRO A 81 11.27 -0.25 9.35
CA PRO A 81 12.55 0.43 9.23
C PRO A 81 13.17 0.28 7.84
N ASN A 82 13.89 1.32 7.41
CA ASN A 82 14.55 1.35 6.11
C ASN A 82 15.96 1.93 6.28
N THR A 83 16.94 1.29 5.68
CA THR A 83 18.35 1.70 5.75
C THR A 83 18.75 2.70 4.67
N GLY A 84 17.79 3.26 3.93
CA GLY A 84 18.05 4.27 2.90
C GLY A 84 17.90 3.76 1.48
N GLU A 85 17.50 2.51 1.30
CA GLU A 85 17.23 1.96 -0.02
C GLU A 85 15.96 2.57 -0.60
N PRO A 86 15.94 2.88 -1.91
CA PRO A 86 14.79 3.54 -2.51
C PRO A 86 13.63 2.60 -2.72
N SER A 87 12.42 3.13 -2.56
CA SER A 87 11.20 2.48 -3.01
C SER A 87 11.03 2.69 -4.50
N ARG A 88 10.28 1.81 -5.15
CA ARG A 88 10.03 1.87 -6.58
C ARG A 88 8.53 1.94 -6.83
N SER A 89 8.10 3.01 -7.51
CA SER A 89 6.73 3.11 -8.00
C SER A 89 6.68 2.42 -9.36
N LEU A 90 5.90 1.36 -9.47
CA LEU A 90 5.84 0.54 -10.67
C LEU A 90 4.63 0.84 -11.53
N GLY A 91 3.61 1.47 -10.99
CA GLY A 91 2.46 1.85 -11.79
C GLY A 91 1.33 2.46 -10.98
N TYR A 92 0.60 3.31 -11.66
CA TYR A 92 -0.64 3.88 -11.16
C TYR A 92 -1.67 3.81 -12.28
N GLN A 93 -2.87 3.44 -11.95
CA GLN A 93 -3.92 3.33 -12.95
C GLN A 93 -5.25 3.77 -12.35
N LYS A 94 -5.93 4.65 -13.07
CA LYS A 94 -7.30 5.00 -12.74
C LYS A 94 -8.23 3.92 -13.30
N LEU A 95 -9.09 3.38 -12.46
CA LEU A 95 -9.98 2.31 -12.86
C LEU A 95 -11.21 2.88 -13.53
N SER A 96 -11.60 2.25 -14.65
CA SER A 96 -12.81 2.66 -15.36
C SER A 96 -14.03 2.07 -14.69
N LYS A 97 -15.07 2.88 -14.57
CA LYS A 97 -16.38 2.38 -14.18
C LYS A 97 -17.15 1.94 -15.41
N ARG A 98 -17.89 0.90 -15.22
CA ARG A 98 -18.77 0.37 -16.27
C ARG A 98 -20.20 0.36 -15.79
#